data_6f5209fe2682aef2b59cb0719be3207d
#
_entry.id   6f5209fe2682aef2b59cb0719be3207d
#
_cell.length_a   1.000
_cell.length_b   1.000
_cell.length_c   1.000
_cell.angle_alpha   90.00
_cell.angle_beta   90.00
_cell.angle_gamma   90.00
#
_symmetry.space_group_name_H-M   'P 1'
#
loop_
_entity.id
_entity.type
_entity.pdbx_description
1 polymer ?
#
loop_
_entity_poly.entity_id
_entity_poly.type
_entity_poly.pdbx_seq_one_letter_code
_entity_poly.pdbx_strand_id
1 'polypeptide(L)'
;MTTEFLGKQLSGPFTIPSGIVTTAPAIIQRVMDTMPEVGVITTKSIGFEPRLGNREPVYSQYAPGCFVNAVGLTNPGVEAALQGLQQLSVPADRFLLVSIFGGSVDEFVAVAKQLAPVADGLELNLSCPHAKGYGMAMGQDPEMVHEVVAAVCDAVDIPVIPKLTPNVDDIAVIGRAALEGGASALCAINTCLLYTSPSPRDRQKSRMPSSA
;
A
#
# COMPACT_ATOMS: atom_id res chain seq x y z
N MET A 1 -5.07 -3.54 25.18
CA MET A 1 -6.44 -3.26 24.69
C MET A 1 -6.62 -4.12 23.45
N THR A 2 -7.48 -5.13 23.50
CA THR A 2 -7.79 -6.00 22.36
C THR A 2 -8.76 -5.31 21.42
N THR A 3 -8.68 -5.58 20.14
CA THR A 3 -9.62 -5.10 19.12
C THR A 3 -9.99 -6.26 18.18
N GLU A 4 -11.08 -6.11 17.46
CA GLU A 4 -11.48 -7.07 16.43
C GLU A 4 -11.32 -6.44 15.05
N PHE A 5 -10.77 -7.20 14.12
CA PHE A 5 -10.61 -6.79 12.74
C PHE A 5 -10.90 -7.97 11.80
N LEU A 6 -11.89 -7.84 10.95
CA LEU A 6 -12.32 -8.85 9.98
C LEU A 6 -12.49 -10.25 10.61
N GLY A 7 -13.14 -10.31 11.77
CA GLY A 7 -13.42 -11.55 12.51
C GLY A 7 -12.24 -12.12 13.32
N LYS A 8 -11.07 -11.48 13.28
CA LYS A 8 -9.88 -11.89 14.05
C LYS A 8 -9.69 -10.99 15.27
N GLN A 9 -9.52 -11.59 16.46
CA GLN A 9 -9.18 -10.86 17.68
C GLN A 9 -7.68 -10.52 17.66
N LEU A 10 -7.38 -9.22 17.79
CA LEU A 10 -6.01 -8.71 17.72
C LEU A 10 -5.53 -8.22 19.08
N SER A 11 -4.22 -8.32 19.31
CA SER A 11 -3.55 -7.87 20.56
C SER A 11 -3.60 -6.36 20.75
N GLY A 12 -3.70 -5.58 19.68
CA GLY A 12 -3.74 -4.13 19.75
C GLY A 12 -4.42 -3.48 18.54
N PRO A 13 -4.79 -2.19 18.67
CA PRO A 13 -5.56 -1.46 17.67
C PRO A 13 -4.71 -0.79 16.59
N PHE A 14 -3.38 -0.80 16.72
CA PHE A 14 -2.52 -0.10 15.78
C PHE A 14 -2.14 -0.96 14.59
N THR A 15 -1.91 -0.29 13.46
CA THR A 15 -1.37 -0.89 12.24
C THR A 15 -0.06 -0.22 11.84
N ILE A 16 0.90 -1.00 11.33
CA ILE A 16 2.04 -0.46 10.61
C ILE A 16 1.69 -0.46 9.13
N PRO A 17 1.64 0.71 8.48
CA PRO A 17 1.28 0.82 7.07
C PRO A 17 2.38 0.31 6.15
N SER A 18 2.00 -0.05 4.92
CA SER A 18 2.93 -0.48 3.87
C SER A 18 4.03 0.56 3.62
N GLY A 19 5.27 0.07 3.52
CA GLY A 19 6.45 0.88 3.20
C GLY A 19 7.11 1.57 4.40
N ILE A 20 6.57 1.41 5.60
CA ILE A 20 7.18 1.89 6.86
C ILE A 20 7.75 0.68 7.59
N VAL A 21 9.06 0.58 7.70
CA VAL A 21 9.88 -0.46 8.35
C VAL A 21 9.62 -1.92 7.93
N THR A 22 8.53 -2.25 7.28
CA THR A 22 8.11 -3.62 6.92
C THR A 22 8.65 -4.10 5.56
N THR A 23 9.89 -3.79 5.27
CA THR A 23 10.54 -4.13 3.99
C THR A 23 11.20 -5.51 3.98
N ALA A 24 11.52 -6.05 5.17
CA ALA A 24 12.19 -7.33 5.30
C ALA A 24 11.45 -8.25 6.29
N PRO A 25 11.37 -9.57 6.02
CA PRO A 25 10.70 -10.53 6.89
C PRO A 25 11.21 -10.50 8.34
N ALA A 26 12.51 -10.36 8.55
CA ALA A 26 13.11 -10.31 9.89
C ALA A 26 12.59 -9.10 10.72
N ILE A 27 12.33 -7.96 10.05
CA ILE A 27 11.78 -6.78 10.72
C ILE A 27 10.31 -7.00 11.05
N ILE A 28 9.55 -7.59 10.11
CA ILE A 28 8.15 -7.96 10.31
C ILE A 28 8.02 -8.88 11.54
N GLN A 29 8.84 -9.95 11.59
CA GLN A 29 8.86 -10.87 12.73
C GLN A 29 9.19 -10.16 14.04
N ARG A 30 10.20 -9.30 14.05
CA ARG A 30 10.57 -8.53 15.23
C ARG A 30 9.42 -7.63 15.73
N VAL A 31 8.68 -6.99 14.84
CA VAL A 31 7.50 -6.19 15.21
C VAL A 31 6.44 -7.08 15.86
N MET A 32 6.14 -8.23 15.28
CA MET A 32 5.19 -9.20 15.83
C MET A 32 5.58 -9.66 17.23
N ASP A 33 6.87 -9.90 17.47
CA ASP A 33 7.38 -10.44 18.71
C ASP A 33 7.49 -9.38 19.82
N THR A 34 7.72 -8.10 19.48
CA THR A 34 8.11 -7.07 20.46
C THR A 34 7.11 -5.94 20.63
N MET A 35 6.11 -5.79 19.75
CA MET A 35 5.16 -4.68 19.75
C MET A 35 3.71 -5.19 19.85
N PRO A 36 3.24 -5.57 21.05
CA PRO A 36 1.91 -6.16 21.21
C PRO A 36 0.76 -5.19 20.85
N GLU A 37 1.00 -3.88 20.84
CA GLU A 37 0.01 -2.88 20.48
C GLU A 37 -0.29 -2.85 18.96
N VAL A 38 0.61 -3.43 18.14
CA VAL A 38 0.46 -3.49 16.68
C VAL A 38 -0.27 -4.77 16.31
N GLY A 39 -1.56 -4.68 16.10
CA GLY A 39 -2.41 -5.80 15.69
C GLY A 39 -2.27 -6.17 14.22
N VAL A 40 -2.13 -5.17 13.34
CA VAL A 40 -2.00 -5.37 11.88
C VAL A 40 -0.61 -4.93 11.40
N ILE A 41 0.07 -5.81 10.69
CA ILE A 41 1.36 -5.51 10.06
C ILE A 41 1.21 -5.61 8.55
N THR A 42 1.38 -4.46 7.85
CA THR A 42 1.29 -4.44 6.38
C THR A 42 2.68 -4.51 5.77
N THR A 43 2.90 -5.43 4.86
CA THR A 43 4.18 -5.59 4.16
C THR A 43 4.47 -4.41 3.24
N LYS A 44 5.71 -4.28 2.77
CA LYS A 44 6.02 -3.48 1.58
C LYS A 44 5.20 -3.99 0.40
N SER A 45 4.69 -3.07 -0.45
CA SER A 45 3.93 -3.47 -1.64
C SER A 45 4.81 -4.31 -2.58
N ILE A 46 4.32 -5.47 -2.98
CA ILE A 46 5.00 -6.48 -3.79
C ILE A 46 4.36 -6.49 -5.17
N GLY A 47 5.17 -6.42 -6.21
CA GLY A 47 4.77 -6.60 -7.59
C GLY A 47 5.21 -7.95 -8.14
N PHE A 48 4.79 -8.27 -9.37
CA PHE A 48 5.14 -9.53 -10.02
C PHE A 48 6.65 -9.65 -10.21
N GLU A 49 7.27 -8.63 -10.81
CA GLU A 49 8.71 -8.58 -11.05
C GLU A 49 9.46 -7.77 -9.98
N PRO A 50 10.74 -8.11 -9.70
CA PRO A 50 11.55 -7.32 -8.79
C PRO A 50 11.84 -5.92 -9.36
N ARG A 51 11.90 -4.91 -8.47
CA ARG A 51 12.23 -3.53 -8.83
C ARG A 51 13.26 -2.94 -7.87
N LEU A 52 14.29 -2.33 -8.42
CA LEU A 52 15.32 -1.62 -7.64
C LEU A 52 14.81 -0.27 -7.10
N GLY A 53 13.75 0.28 -7.71
CA GLY A 53 13.25 1.60 -7.38
C GLY A 53 14.06 2.74 -8.01
N ASN A 54 13.87 3.94 -7.49
CA ASN A 54 14.55 5.14 -7.96
C ASN A 54 15.95 5.27 -7.34
N ARG A 55 16.81 6.09 -7.95
CA ARG A 55 18.13 6.42 -7.41
C ARG A 55 18.01 7.33 -6.18
N GLU A 56 18.87 7.11 -5.20
CA GLU A 56 18.98 7.97 -4.02
C GLU A 56 19.37 9.43 -4.40
N PRO A 57 18.88 10.44 -3.67
CA PRO A 57 18.03 10.33 -2.49
C PRO A 57 16.54 10.12 -2.85
N VAL A 58 15.88 9.13 -2.25
CA VAL A 58 14.46 8.83 -2.48
C VAL A 58 13.52 9.40 -1.41
N TYR A 59 14.09 10.06 -0.40
CA TYR A 59 13.39 10.64 0.73
C TYR A 59 14.05 11.95 1.16
N SER A 60 13.25 12.98 1.41
CA SER A 60 13.75 14.29 1.84
C SER A 60 12.73 15.00 2.73
N GLN A 61 13.24 15.79 3.67
CA GLN A 61 12.43 16.73 4.43
C GLN A 61 12.49 18.10 3.75
N TYR A 62 11.36 18.63 3.29
CA TYR A 62 11.30 19.93 2.60
C TYR A 62 10.85 21.09 3.50
N ALA A 63 10.25 20.79 4.67
CA ALA A 63 9.93 21.73 5.73
C ALA A 63 9.88 20.99 7.07
N PRO A 64 9.95 21.65 8.23
CA PRO A 64 9.86 21.00 9.53
C PRO A 64 8.60 20.09 9.63
N GLY A 65 8.80 18.80 9.87
CA GLY A 65 7.74 17.78 9.93
C GLY A 65 7.10 17.41 8.59
N CYS A 66 7.56 17.97 7.47
CA CYS A 66 7.01 17.69 6.13
C CYS A 66 8.02 16.93 5.27
N PHE A 67 7.62 15.77 4.78
CA PHE A 67 8.49 14.86 4.05
C PHE A 67 7.94 14.56 2.66
N VAL A 68 8.86 14.34 1.72
CA VAL A 68 8.56 13.84 0.37
C VAL A 68 9.33 12.57 0.12
N ASN A 69 8.76 11.68 -0.68
CA ASN A 69 9.45 10.49 -1.13
C ASN A 69 9.17 10.20 -2.61
N ALA A 70 10.11 9.51 -3.23
CA ALA A 70 10.01 8.99 -4.58
C ALA A 70 10.71 7.62 -4.64
N VAL A 71 10.23 6.66 -3.84
CA VAL A 71 10.88 5.35 -3.65
C VAL A 71 10.88 4.51 -4.93
N GLY A 72 9.83 4.61 -5.76
CA GLY A 72 9.77 3.93 -7.06
C GLY A 72 9.40 2.45 -6.97
N LEU A 73 8.59 2.05 -5.99
CA LEU A 73 8.07 0.68 -5.82
C LEU A 73 9.16 -0.40 -5.68
N THR A 74 10.27 -0.06 -5.03
CA THR A 74 11.31 -1.05 -4.67
C THR A 74 10.68 -2.25 -4.00
N ASN A 75 10.89 -3.44 -4.55
CA ASN A 75 10.40 -4.69 -4.00
C ASN A 75 11.16 -5.88 -4.61
N PRO A 76 11.19 -7.05 -3.93
CA PRO A 76 11.98 -8.21 -4.38
C PRO A 76 11.31 -9.04 -5.48
N GLY A 77 10.09 -8.70 -5.90
CA GLY A 77 9.23 -9.55 -6.74
C GLY A 77 8.49 -10.62 -5.94
N VAL A 78 7.47 -11.20 -6.56
CA VAL A 78 6.52 -12.10 -5.88
C VAL A 78 7.19 -13.39 -5.37
N GLU A 79 8.11 -13.97 -6.14
CA GLU A 79 8.77 -15.25 -5.76
C GLU A 79 9.63 -15.10 -4.51
N ALA A 80 10.52 -14.09 -4.50
CA ALA A 80 11.39 -13.85 -3.35
C ALA A 80 10.60 -13.37 -2.12
N ALA A 81 9.53 -12.60 -2.33
CA ALA A 81 8.63 -12.19 -1.27
C ALA A 81 7.91 -13.41 -0.64
N LEU A 82 7.38 -14.31 -1.45
CA LEU A 82 6.73 -15.55 -1.00
C LEU A 82 7.67 -16.38 -0.13
N GLN A 83 8.90 -16.62 -0.60
CA GLN A 83 9.92 -17.35 0.16
C GLN A 83 10.22 -16.70 1.52
N GLY A 84 10.31 -15.39 1.55
CA GLY A 84 10.55 -14.66 2.80
C GLY A 84 9.35 -14.67 3.76
N LEU A 85 8.14 -14.53 3.25
CA LEU A 85 6.91 -14.53 4.06
C LEU A 85 6.58 -15.92 4.63
N GLN A 86 6.90 -17.00 3.91
CA GLN A 86 6.75 -18.37 4.40
C GLN A 86 7.59 -18.68 5.64
N GLN A 87 8.63 -17.89 5.92
CA GLN A 87 9.48 -18.07 7.10
C GLN A 87 8.92 -17.37 8.35
N LEU A 88 7.87 -16.56 8.21
CA LEU A 88 7.28 -15.86 9.33
C LEU A 88 6.45 -16.79 10.21
N SER A 89 6.60 -16.61 11.53
CA SER A 89 5.71 -17.21 12.52
C SER A 89 4.70 -16.15 12.96
N VAL A 90 3.53 -16.12 12.30
CA VAL A 90 2.48 -15.13 12.58
C VAL A 90 1.67 -15.57 13.79
N PRO A 91 1.70 -14.84 14.92
CA PRO A 91 0.89 -15.16 16.09
C PRO A 91 -0.62 -15.07 15.78
N ALA A 92 -1.43 -15.87 16.49
CA ALA A 92 -2.86 -15.93 16.27
C ALA A 92 -3.59 -14.59 16.48
N ASP A 93 -3.01 -13.71 17.31
CA ASP A 93 -3.52 -12.38 17.64
C ASP A 93 -2.89 -11.25 16.81
N ARG A 94 -2.26 -11.57 15.70
CA ARG A 94 -1.71 -10.65 14.68
C ARG A 94 -2.35 -10.88 13.34
N PHE A 95 -2.44 -9.82 12.54
CA PHE A 95 -2.95 -9.87 11.17
C PHE A 95 -1.82 -9.47 10.20
N LEU A 96 -1.36 -10.42 9.39
CA LEU A 96 -0.41 -10.14 8.33
C LEU A 96 -1.16 -9.70 7.07
N LEU A 97 -1.11 -8.40 6.79
CA LEU A 97 -1.70 -7.80 5.61
C LEU A 97 -0.61 -7.68 4.53
N VAL A 98 -0.72 -8.48 3.47
CA VAL A 98 0.27 -8.45 2.39
C VAL A 98 -0.14 -7.43 1.34
N SER A 99 0.65 -6.36 1.20
CA SER A 99 0.40 -5.31 0.21
C SER A 99 0.94 -5.71 -1.15
N ILE A 100 0.10 -5.58 -2.18
CA ILE A 100 0.43 -5.91 -3.56
C ILE A 100 0.14 -4.74 -4.50
N PHE A 101 0.80 -4.71 -5.65
CA PHE A 101 0.48 -3.81 -6.74
C PHE A 101 0.65 -4.51 -8.10
N GLY A 102 -0.03 -3.98 -9.11
CA GLY A 102 0.08 -4.44 -10.49
C GLY A 102 -0.12 -3.29 -11.47
N GLY A 103 0.25 -3.49 -12.72
CA GLY A 103 0.02 -2.58 -13.84
C GLY A 103 -1.24 -2.93 -14.66
N SER A 104 -1.88 -4.05 -14.35
CA SER A 104 -3.14 -4.51 -14.97
C SER A 104 -3.92 -5.38 -14.00
N VAL A 105 -5.19 -5.63 -14.30
CA VAL A 105 -6.06 -6.54 -13.55
C VAL A 105 -5.42 -7.93 -13.44
N ASP A 106 -4.93 -8.47 -14.56
CA ASP A 106 -4.30 -9.79 -14.60
C ASP A 106 -3.05 -9.88 -13.72
N GLU A 107 -2.24 -8.83 -13.68
CA GLU A 107 -1.04 -8.78 -12.84
C GLU A 107 -1.42 -8.76 -11.35
N PHE A 108 -2.44 -7.98 -10.95
CA PHE A 108 -2.96 -8.02 -9.59
C PHE A 108 -3.42 -9.41 -9.19
N VAL A 109 -4.21 -10.08 -10.06
CA VAL A 109 -4.71 -11.44 -9.83
C VAL A 109 -3.57 -12.44 -9.74
N ALA A 110 -2.57 -12.35 -10.62
CA ALA A 110 -1.41 -13.23 -10.62
C ALA A 110 -0.60 -13.15 -9.31
N VAL A 111 -0.35 -11.91 -8.84
CA VAL A 111 0.36 -11.68 -7.57
C VAL A 111 -0.49 -12.12 -6.37
N ALA A 112 -1.79 -11.80 -6.39
CA ALA A 112 -2.73 -12.16 -5.33
C ALA A 112 -2.78 -13.68 -5.10
N LYS A 113 -2.93 -14.48 -6.17
CA LYS A 113 -2.97 -15.95 -6.08
C LYS A 113 -1.72 -16.55 -5.47
N GLN A 114 -0.55 -15.97 -5.73
CA GLN A 114 0.71 -16.49 -5.19
C GLN A 114 0.90 -16.14 -3.71
N LEU A 115 0.43 -14.95 -3.26
CA LEU A 115 0.68 -14.47 -1.91
C LEU A 115 -0.48 -14.73 -0.94
N ALA A 116 -1.70 -15.01 -1.42
CA ALA A 116 -2.83 -15.33 -0.56
C ALA A 116 -2.56 -16.47 0.43
N PRO A 117 -1.85 -17.57 0.07
CA PRO A 117 -1.60 -18.67 1.02
C PRO A 117 -0.74 -18.31 2.25
N VAL A 118 -0.06 -17.17 2.23
CA VAL A 118 0.84 -16.72 3.32
C VAL A 118 0.36 -15.45 4.01
N ALA A 119 -0.86 -14.98 3.70
CA ALA A 119 -1.43 -13.74 4.19
C ALA A 119 -2.74 -13.98 4.95
N ASP A 120 -3.04 -13.15 5.95
CA ASP A 120 -4.38 -13.08 6.54
C ASP A 120 -5.32 -12.22 5.68
N GLY A 121 -4.79 -11.33 4.85
CA GLY A 121 -5.51 -10.51 3.87
C GLY A 121 -4.56 -9.81 2.90
N LEU A 122 -5.11 -9.25 1.81
CA LEU A 122 -4.36 -8.52 0.79
C LEU A 122 -4.71 -7.04 0.81
N GLU A 123 -3.70 -6.15 0.86
CA GLU A 123 -3.86 -4.73 0.56
C GLU A 123 -3.58 -4.49 -0.92
N LEU A 124 -4.53 -3.91 -1.66
CA LEU A 124 -4.33 -3.53 -3.06
C LEU A 124 -3.83 -2.09 -3.13
N ASN A 125 -2.57 -1.87 -3.48
CA ASN A 125 -2.03 -0.54 -3.69
C ASN A 125 -2.43 0.00 -5.07
N LEU A 126 -3.58 0.68 -5.14
CA LEU A 126 -4.14 1.25 -6.36
C LEU A 126 -3.51 2.60 -6.75
N SER A 127 -2.64 3.15 -5.92
CA SER A 127 -2.02 4.47 -6.11
C SER A 127 -0.69 4.42 -6.85
N CYS A 128 -0.39 3.36 -7.60
CA CYS A 128 0.87 3.19 -8.29
C CYS A 128 1.02 4.20 -9.45
N PRO A 129 1.87 5.26 -9.32
CA PRO A 129 1.99 6.29 -10.37
C PRO A 129 2.83 5.85 -11.58
N HIS A 130 3.41 4.64 -11.56
CA HIS A 130 4.45 4.23 -12.51
C HIS A 130 4.12 2.97 -13.32
N ALA A 131 2.90 2.50 -13.32
CA ALA A 131 2.48 1.50 -14.27
C ALA A 131 2.44 2.14 -15.66
N LYS A 132 3.36 1.76 -16.56
CA LYS A 132 3.35 2.22 -17.95
C LYS A 132 1.98 1.88 -18.57
N GLY A 133 1.15 2.92 -18.78
CA GLY A 133 -0.15 2.80 -19.41
C GLY A 133 -1.35 2.98 -18.48
N TYR A 134 -1.23 2.76 -17.16
CA TYR A 134 -2.35 2.86 -16.22
C TYR A 134 -2.09 3.74 -14.99
N GLY A 135 -0.87 4.01 -14.64
CA GLY A 135 -0.34 4.97 -13.66
C GLY A 135 -1.33 5.42 -12.56
N MET A 136 -1.34 6.72 -12.29
CA MET A 136 -2.31 7.36 -11.37
C MET A 136 -3.77 7.13 -11.77
N ALA A 137 -4.06 6.86 -13.03
CA ALA A 137 -5.40 6.70 -13.57
C ALA A 137 -6.16 5.53 -12.92
N MET A 138 -5.52 4.39 -12.63
CA MET A 138 -6.22 3.22 -12.11
C MET A 138 -6.94 3.50 -10.77
N GLY A 139 -6.26 4.10 -9.81
CA GLY A 139 -6.87 4.42 -8.51
C GLY A 139 -7.77 5.67 -8.52
N GLN A 140 -7.83 6.40 -9.63
CA GLN A 140 -8.68 7.58 -9.82
C GLN A 140 -9.96 7.28 -10.59
N ASP A 141 -10.00 6.14 -11.28
CA ASP A 141 -11.14 5.69 -12.07
C ASP A 141 -11.96 4.66 -11.27
N PRO A 142 -13.22 4.98 -10.91
CA PRO A 142 -14.06 4.08 -10.12
C PRO A 142 -14.36 2.76 -10.85
N GLU A 143 -14.47 2.76 -12.19
CA GLU A 143 -14.73 1.53 -12.96
C GLU A 143 -13.51 0.60 -12.90
N MET A 144 -12.30 1.13 -13.06
CA MET A 144 -11.07 0.38 -12.93
C MET A 144 -10.84 -0.14 -11.51
N VAL A 145 -11.17 0.66 -10.49
CA VAL A 145 -11.08 0.23 -9.08
C VAL A 145 -12.03 -0.93 -8.82
N HIS A 146 -13.28 -0.82 -9.27
CA HIS A 146 -14.25 -1.90 -9.16
C HIS A 146 -13.75 -3.18 -9.86
N GLU A 147 -13.27 -3.07 -11.11
CA GLU A 147 -12.81 -4.21 -11.90
C GLU A 147 -11.63 -4.93 -11.24
N VAL A 148 -10.60 -4.20 -10.80
CA VAL A 148 -9.44 -4.79 -10.11
C VAL A 148 -9.86 -5.48 -8.82
N VAL A 149 -10.68 -4.81 -8.01
CA VAL A 149 -11.11 -5.35 -6.72
C VAL A 149 -11.95 -6.60 -6.92
N ALA A 150 -12.93 -6.58 -7.83
CA ALA A 150 -13.79 -7.73 -8.14
C ALA A 150 -12.97 -8.92 -8.64
N ALA A 151 -12.05 -8.69 -9.57
CA ALA A 151 -11.21 -9.76 -10.12
C ALA A 151 -10.29 -10.39 -9.05
N VAL A 152 -9.76 -9.61 -8.12
CA VAL A 152 -8.95 -10.14 -7.02
C VAL A 152 -9.82 -10.87 -6.01
N CYS A 153 -10.98 -10.33 -5.63
CA CYS A 153 -11.93 -10.98 -4.70
C CYS A 153 -12.41 -12.33 -5.26
N ASP A 154 -12.66 -12.44 -6.56
CA ASP A 154 -13.04 -13.69 -7.21
C ASP A 154 -11.87 -14.71 -7.27
N ALA A 155 -10.65 -14.25 -7.13
CA ALA A 155 -9.45 -15.07 -7.30
C ALA A 155 -8.90 -15.64 -5.98
N VAL A 156 -9.31 -15.11 -4.81
CA VAL A 156 -8.79 -15.48 -3.48
C VAL A 156 -9.91 -15.55 -2.43
N ASP A 157 -9.73 -16.41 -1.44
CA ASP A 157 -10.71 -16.62 -0.35
C ASP A 157 -10.39 -15.81 0.93
N ILE A 158 -9.43 -14.88 0.88
CA ILE A 158 -9.02 -14.07 2.02
C ILE A 158 -9.48 -12.61 1.84
N PRO A 159 -9.59 -11.82 2.94
CA PRO A 159 -10.00 -10.43 2.87
C PRO A 159 -9.16 -9.58 1.93
N VAL A 160 -9.83 -8.76 1.11
CA VAL A 160 -9.21 -7.82 0.17
C VAL A 160 -9.49 -6.39 0.62
N ILE A 161 -8.44 -5.58 0.78
CA ILE A 161 -8.46 -4.23 1.34
C ILE A 161 -7.80 -3.25 0.35
N PRO A 162 -8.56 -2.58 -0.51
CA PRO A 162 -8.02 -1.57 -1.42
C PRO A 162 -7.50 -0.35 -0.65
N LYS A 163 -6.27 0.08 -0.98
CA LYS A 163 -5.68 1.32 -0.45
C LYS A 163 -5.90 2.46 -1.42
N LEU A 164 -6.72 3.41 -0.98
CA LEU A 164 -7.18 4.52 -1.79
C LEU A 164 -6.12 5.61 -1.94
N THR A 165 -6.17 6.32 -3.08
CA THR A 165 -5.37 7.51 -3.31
C THR A 165 -6.13 8.76 -2.84
N PRO A 166 -5.45 9.76 -2.25
CA PRO A 166 -6.07 11.05 -1.94
C PRO A 166 -6.18 11.98 -3.16
N ASN A 167 -5.62 11.59 -4.31
CA ASN A 167 -5.49 12.44 -5.51
C ASN A 167 -6.72 12.30 -6.42
N VAL A 168 -7.89 12.46 -5.86
CA VAL A 168 -9.21 12.35 -6.52
C VAL A 168 -10.10 13.50 -6.07
N ASP A 169 -11.13 13.82 -6.85
CA ASP A 169 -12.08 14.86 -6.51
C ASP A 169 -13.01 14.43 -5.35
N ASP A 170 -13.46 13.17 -5.38
CA ASP A 170 -14.30 12.57 -4.33
C ASP A 170 -13.85 11.13 -4.02
N ILE A 171 -13.17 10.97 -2.91
CA ILE A 171 -12.69 9.66 -2.45
C ILE A 171 -13.84 8.70 -2.08
N ALA A 172 -15.03 9.21 -1.75
CA ALA A 172 -16.16 8.37 -1.42
C ALA A 172 -16.73 7.65 -2.65
N VAL A 173 -16.59 8.23 -3.85
CA VAL A 173 -16.93 7.55 -5.11
C VAL A 173 -16.03 6.35 -5.34
N ILE A 174 -14.73 6.54 -5.17
CA ILE A 174 -13.74 5.46 -5.31
C ILE A 174 -13.95 4.37 -4.24
N GLY A 175 -14.19 4.79 -3.00
CA GLY A 175 -14.47 3.85 -1.90
C GLY A 175 -15.73 3.00 -2.14
N ARG A 176 -16.80 3.59 -2.66
CA ARG A 176 -18.02 2.84 -3.02
C ARG A 176 -17.75 1.83 -4.14
N ALA A 177 -17.05 2.23 -5.19
CA ALA A 177 -16.67 1.33 -6.28
C ALA A 177 -15.85 0.13 -5.78
N ALA A 178 -14.92 0.37 -4.85
CA ALA A 178 -14.15 -0.69 -4.23
C ALA A 178 -15.03 -1.66 -3.40
N LEU A 179 -15.98 -1.13 -2.63
CA LEU A 179 -16.92 -1.95 -1.83
C LEU A 179 -17.88 -2.74 -2.72
N GLU A 180 -18.37 -2.14 -3.81
CA GLU A 180 -19.19 -2.80 -4.81
C GLU A 180 -18.43 -3.92 -5.54
N GLY A 181 -17.10 -3.80 -5.69
CA GLY A 181 -16.20 -4.83 -6.17
C GLY A 181 -15.94 -5.97 -5.16
N GLY A 182 -16.50 -5.91 -3.95
CA GLY A 182 -16.38 -6.96 -2.93
C GLY A 182 -15.30 -6.74 -1.87
N ALA A 183 -14.74 -5.54 -1.77
CA ALA A 183 -13.73 -5.25 -0.75
C ALA A 183 -14.26 -5.49 0.67
N SER A 184 -13.44 -6.14 1.51
CA SER A 184 -13.79 -6.46 2.91
C SER A 184 -13.61 -5.26 3.85
N ALA A 185 -12.74 -4.32 3.49
CA ALA A 185 -12.48 -3.06 4.19
C ALA A 185 -11.77 -2.08 3.24
N LEU A 186 -11.55 -0.84 3.67
CA LEU A 186 -10.81 0.17 2.92
C LEU A 186 -9.61 0.67 3.73
N CYS A 187 -8.48 0.87 3.07
CA CYS A 187 -7.32 1.55 3.64
C CYS A 187 -7.29 3.00 3.14
N ALA A 188 -7.42 3.97 4.02
CA ALA A 188 -7.29 5.40 3.73
C ALA A 188 -6.10 5.97 4.51
N ILE A 189 -5.14 6.52 3.85
CA ILE A 189 -4.92 6.75 2.42
C ILE A 189 -3.42 6.62 2.08
N ASN A 190 -3.11 6.55 0.79
CA ASN A 190 -1.72 6.65 0.33
C ASN A 190 -1.23 8.11 0.42
N THR A 191 0.08 8.34 0.18
CA THR A 191 0.65 9.69 0.16
C THR A 191 0.03 10.53 -0.95
N CYS A 192 -0.24 11.81 -0.66
CA CYS A 192 -0.65 12.77 -1.68
C CYS A 192 0.53 13.13 -2.58
N LEU A 193 0.23 13.52 -3.82
CA LEU A 193 1.23 14.07 -4.72
C LEU A 193 1.72 15.43 -4.22
N LEU A 194 3.03 15.64 -4.31
CA LEU A 194 3.58 16.97 -4.18
C LEU A 194 3.37 17.70 -5.52
N TYR A 195 2.53 18.73 -5.53
CA TYR A 195 2.35 19.57 -6.70
C TYR A 195 3.58 20.47 -6.86
N THR A 196 4.29 20.30 -7.97
CA THR A 196 5.43 21.16 -8.33
C THR A 196 5.01 22.48 -8.95
N SER A 197 3.73 22.63 -9.31
CA SER A 197 3.17 23.92 -9.72
C SER A 197 2.91 24.79 -8.50
N PRO A 198 3.30 26.09 -8.53
CA PRO A 198 3.08 26.96 -7.41
C PRO A 198 1.58 27.13 -7.13
N SER A 199 1.15 26.65 -5.98
CA SER A 199 -0.17 26.93 -5.44
C SER A 199 -0.28 28.43 -5.15
N PRO A 200 -1.47 29.04 -5.23
CA PRO A 200 -1.68 30.41 -4.74
C PRO A 200 -1.22 30.62 -3.29
N ARG A 201 -1.15 29.57 -2.49
CA ARG A 201 -0.60 29.56 -1.12
C ARG A 201 0.92 29.56 -1.08
N ASP A 202 1.60 29.12 -2.15
CA ASP A 202 3.06 29.04 -2.23
C ASP A 202 3.71 30.32 -2.73
N ARG A 203 2.93 31.31 -3.19
CA ARG A 203 3.42 32.61 -3.70
C ARG A 203 4.27 33.39 -2.70
N GLN A 204 4.18 33.12 -1.41
CA GLN A 204 5.02 33.78 -0.40
C GLN A 204 6.40 33.12 -0.23
N LYS A 205 6.63 31.90 -0.72
CA LYS A 205 7.91 31.17 -0.57
C LYS A 205 8.76 31.10 -1.83
N SER A 206 8.25 31.52 -2.99
CA SER A 206 8.98 31.46 -4.27
C SER A 206 9.86 32.70 -4.55
N ARG A 207 10.14 33.55 -3.56
CA ARG A 207 11.18 34.56 -3.68
C ARG A 207 12.54 33.98 -3.28
N MET A 208 13.05 33.07 -4.08
CA MET A 208 14.49 32.88 -4.15
C MET A 208 15.07 34.06 -4.94
N PRO A 209 16.01 34.82 -4.39
CA PRO A 209 16.73 35.81 -5.19
C PRO A 209 17.48 35.04 -6.29
N SER A 210 17.24 35.42 -7.54
CA SER A 210 18.18 35.11 -8.61
C SER A 210 19.47 35.83 -8.29
N SER A 211 20.38 35.18 -7.62
CA SER A 211 21.74 35.68 -7.48
C SER A 211 22.49 35.40 -8.76
N ALA A 212 23.01 36.48 -9.31
CA ALA A 212 23.97 36.61 -10.37
C ALA A 212 25.10 35.56 -10.39
#